data_5bf9c7a25c3ed27f321a9954724d9303
#
_entry.id   5bf9c7a25c3ed27f321a9954724d9303
#
_cell.length_a   1.000
_cell.length_b   1.000
_cell.length_c   1.000
_cell.angle_alpha   90.00
_cell.angle_beta   90.00
_cell.angle_gamma   90.00
#
_symmetry.space_group_name_H-M   'P 1'
#
loop_
_entity.id
_entity.type
_entity.pdbx_description
1 polymer ?
#
loop_
_entity_poly.entity_id
_entity_poly.type
_entity_poly.pdbx_seq_one_letter_code
_entity_poly.pdbx_strand_id
1 'polypeptide(L)'
;MVGSDEIDSLRRAESQRQVLLCLVERGEPMSSREVAEALGVTVNAVNIALFNLNNKGLVDRVARGVYRYKLGPILVKLLEDYFGG
;
A
#
# COMPACT_ATOMS: atom_id res chain seq x y z
N MET A 1 8.12 -27.31 -3.85
CA MET A 1 8.66 -26.46 -2.77
C MET A 1 8.56 -25.00 -3.18
N VAL A 2 8.11 -24.18 -2.27
CA VAL A 2 7.97 -22.73 -2.53
C VAL A 2 9.34 -22.09 -2.55
N GLY A 3 9.68 -21.38 -3.62
CA GLY A 3 10.93 -20.65 -3.71
C GLY A 3 10.92 -19.37 -2.89
N SER A 4 12.10 -18.84 -2.58
CA SER A 4 12.23 -17.60 -1.83
C SER A 4 11.57 -16.41 -2.56
N ASP A 5 11.57 -16.42 -3.91
CA ASP A 5 10.93 -15.38 -4.72
C ASP A 5 9.41 -15.36 -4.50
N GLU A 6 8.79 -16.52 -4.39
CA GLU A 6 7.35 -16.61 -4.13
C GLU A 6 7.00 -16.11 -2.73
N ILE A 7 7.82 -16.45 -1.74
CA ILE A 7 7.64 -15.99 -0.38
C ILE A 7 7.80 -14.47 -0.29
N ASP A 8 8.82 -13.93 -0.94
CA ASP A 8 9.06 -12.48 -0.96
C ASP A 8 7.92 -11.74 -1.66
N SER A 9 7.38 -12.31 -2.75
CA SER A 9 6.25 -11.73 -3.46
C SER A 9 5.01 -11.67 -2.56
N LEU A 10 4.73 -12.74 -1.82
CA LEU A 10 3.60 -12.78 -0.89
C LEU A 10 3.74 -11.75 0.23
N ARG A 11 4.96 -11.61 0.78
CA ARG A 11 5.23 -10.62 1.82
C ARG A 11 5.04 -9.20 1.31
N ARG A 12 5.48 -8.92 0.09
CA ARG A 12 5.30 -7.59 -0.52
C ARG A 12 3.83 -7.28 -0.74
N ALA A 13 3.06 -8.25 -1.23
CA ALA A 13 1.63 -8.07 -1.43
C ALA A 13 0.91 -7.79 -0.11
N GLU A 14 1.27 -8.51 0.94
CA GLU A 14 0.70 -8.30 2.27
C GLU A 14 1.07 -6.93 2.84
N SER A 15 2.32 -6.52 2.68
CA SER A 15 2.79 -5.21 3.13
C SER A 15 2.05 -4.09 2.42
N GLN A 16 1.88 -4.20 1.11
CA GLN A 16 1.14 -3.21 0.33
C GLN A 16 -0.31 -3.10 0.80
N ARG A 17 -0.95 -4.24 1.05
CA ARG A 17 -2.33 -4.25 1.54
C ARG A 17 -2.45 -3.57 2.90
N GLN A 18 -1.55 -3.87 3.82
CA GLN A 18 -1.55 -3.27 5.15
C GLN A 18 -1.32 -1.77 5.11
N VAL A 19 -0.38 -1.31 4.29
CA VAL A 19 -0.12 0.11 4.13
C VAL A 19 -1.33 0.82 3.54
N LEU A 20 -1.92 0.26 2.50
CA LEU A 20 -3.09 0.86 1.86
C LEU A 20 -4.27 0.92 2.84
N LEU A 21 -4.53 -0.15 3.58
CA LEU A 21 -5.59 -0.16 4.59
C LEU A 21 -5.36 0.90 5.67
N CYS A 22 -4.12 1.07 6.10
CA CYS A 22 -3.77 2.08 7.08
C CYS A 22 -4.14 3.48 6.59
N LEU A 23 -3.81 3.79 5.33
CA LEU A 23 -4.15 5.07 4.74
C LEU A 23 -5.66 5.27 4.63
N VAL A 24 -6.38 4.23 4.20
CA VAL A 24 -7.83 4.30 4.05
C VAL A 24 -8.53 4.47 5.40
N GLU A 25 -8.10 3.73 6.41
CA GLU A 25 -8.68 3.81 7.74
C GLU A 25 -8.46 5.18 8.38
N ARG A 26 -7.28 5.76 8.16
CA ARG A 26 -6.98 7.09 8.68
C ARG A 26 -7.80 8.17 7.95
N GLY A 27 -8.00 8.01 6.64
CA GLY A 27 -8.77 8.94 5.83
C GLY A 27 -8.06 10.25 5.51
N GLU A 28 -6.86 10.46 6.02
CA GLU A 28 -6.05 11.67 5.83
C GLU A 28 -4.70 11.30 5.25
N PRO A 29 -3.99 12.24 4.62
CA PRO A 29 -2.62 11.99 4.20
C PRO A 29 -1.74 11.62 5.39
N MET A 30 -0.83 10.66 5.20
CA MET A 30 0.07 10.19 6.24
C MET A 30 1.51 10.19 5.73
N SER A 31 2.44 10.46 6.62
CA SER A 31 3.85 10.29 6.31
C SER A 31 4.23 8.80 6.39
N SER A 32 5.32 8.44 5.71
CA SER A 32 5.86 7.08 5.79
C SER A 32 6.15 6.69 7.24
N ARG A 33 6.64 7.63 8.03
CA ARG A 33 6.94 7.38 9.44
C ARG A 33 5.68 7.10 10.25
N GLU A 34 4.63 7.86 10.02
CA GLU A 34 3.35 7.65 10.70
C GLU A 34 2.78 6.27 10.39
N VAL A 35 2.85 5.87 9.12
CA VAL A 35 2.39 4.53 8.72
C VAL A 35 3.24 3.45 9.37
N ALA A 36 4.56 3.63 9.37
CA ALA A 36 5.48 2.68 10.00
C ALA A 36 5.19 2.50 11.49
N GLU A 37 4.95 3.58 12.20
CA GLU A 37 4.60 3.55 13.62
C GLU A 37 3.26 2.84 13.84
N ALA A 38 2.27 3.16 13.01
CA ALA A 38 0.94 2.55 13.14
C ALA A 38 0.96 1.05 12.91
N LEU A 39 1.81 0.58 11.98
CA LEU A 39 1.88 -0.85 11.64
C LEU A 39 2.96 -1.61 12.40
N GLY A 40 3.84 -0.92 13.13
CA GLY A 40 4.93 -1.56 13.85
C GLY A 40 6.00 -2.15 12.93
N VAL A 41 6.25 -1.50 11.79
CA VAL A 41 7.24 -1.93 10.80
C VAL A 41 8.27 -0.83 10.57
N THR A 42 9.30 -1.11 9.76
CA THR A 42 10.33 -0.12 9.45
C THR A 42 9.83 0.89 8.42
N VAL A 43 10.37 2.11 8.48
CA VAL A 43 10.08 3.14 7.48
C VAL A 43 10.49 2.67 6.09
N ASN A 44 11.61 1.96 5.98
CA ASN A 44 12.07 1.44 4.70
C ASN A 44 11.05 0.47 4.08
N ALA A 45 10.47 -0.42 4.87
CA ALA A 45 9.44 -1.34 4.39
C ALA A 45 8.20 -0.58 3.89
N VAL A 46 7.80 0.47 4.62
CA VAL A 46 6.67 1.32 4.21
C VAL A 46 6.99 2.04 2.91
N ASN A 47 8.19 2.59 2.78
CA ASN A 47 8.59 3.30 1.55
C ASN A 47 8.55 2.39 0.33
N ILE A 48 9.00 1.15 0.47
CA ILE A 48 8.94 0.17 -0.62
C ILE A 48 7.47 -0.10 -1.00
N ALA A 49 6.61 -0.31 -0.01
CA ALA A 49 5.19 -0.56 -0.24
C ALA A 49 4.52 0.65 -0.91
N LEU A 50 4.81 1.85 -0.44
CA LEU A 50 4.24 3.07 -1.01
C LEU A 50 4.71 3.30 -2.45
N PHE A 51 5.98 3.00 -2.73
CA PHE A 51 6.50 3.08 -4.09
C PHE A 51 5.70 2.17 -5.02
N ASN A 52 5.48 0.93 -4.61
CA ASN A 52 4.72 -0.03 -5.41
C ASN A 52 3.26 0.38 -5.56
N LEU A 53 2.63 0.88 -4.48
CA LEU A 53 1.25 1.36 -4.53
C LEU A 53 1.10 2.58 -5.44
N ASN A 54 2.09 3.47 -5.41
CA ASN A 54 2.10 4.64 -6.28
C ASN A 54 2.22 4.22 -7.75
N ASN A 55 3.05 3.23 -8.05
CA ASN A 55 3.19 2.70 -9.41
C ASN A 55 1.89 2.06 -9.90
N LYS A 56 1.10 1.50 -9.00
CA LYS A 56 -0.21 0.93 -9.33
C LYS A 56 -1.31 1.99 -9.41
N GLY A 57 -1.01 3.23 -9.08
CA GLY A 57 -1.99 4.32 -9.10
C GLY A 57 -2.98 4.29 -7.94
N LEU A 58 -2.66 3.58 -6.87
CA LEU A 58 -3.58 3.44 -5.72
C LEU A 58 -3.33 4.47 -4.62
N VAL A 59 -2.17 5.10 -4.62
CA VAL A 59 -1.83 6.20 -3.71
C VAL A 59 -1.22 7.35 -4.49
N ASP A 60 -1.22 8.53 -3.88
CA ASP A 60 -0.69 9.75 -4.45
C ASP A 60 0.29 10.36 -3.45
N ARG A 61 1.42 10.83 -3.95
CA ARG A 61 2.39 11.56 -3.14
C ARG A 61 1.98 13.02 -3.11
N VAL A 62 1.53 13.50 -1.96
CA VAL A 62 1.04 14.88 -1.83
C VAL A 62 2.13 15.85 -1.36
N ALA A 63 3.16 15.33 -0.71
CA ALA A 63 4.33 16.08 -0.28
C ALA A 63 5.47 15.09 -0.10
N ARG A 64 6.68 15.57 0.16
CA ARG A 64 7.82 14.70 0.36
C ARG A 64 7.57 13.77 1.55
N GLY A 65 7.53 12.46 1.29
CA GLY A 65 7.31 11.44 2.30
C GLY A 65 5.88 11.36 2.82
N VAL A 66 4.93 12.07 2.19
CA VAL A 66 3.52 12.07 2.63
C VAL A 66 2.64 11.58 1.50
N TYR A 67 1.75 10.65 1.80
CA TYR A 67 0.91 9.96 0.81
C TYR A 67 -0.54 9.93 1.25
N ARG A 68 -1.43 9.83 0.26
CA ARG A 68 -2.86 9.62 0.47
C ARG A 68 -3.36 8.52 -0.46
N TYR A 69 -4.45 7.86 -0.10
CA TYR A 69 -5.05 6.87 -0.98
C TYR A 69 -5.86 7.55 -2.08
N LYS A 70 -6.04 6.84 -3.20
CA LYS A 70 -6.86 7.31 -4.33
C LYS A 70 -8.10 6.43 -4.42
N LEU A 71 -9.24 6.93 -3.94
CA LEU A 71 -10.45 6.15 -3.83
C LEU A 71 -10.96 5.61 -5.18
N GLY A 72 -10.96 6.45 -6.22
CA GLY A 72 -11.45 6.04 -7.53
C GLY A 72 -10.75 4.80 -8.09
N PRO A 73 -9.41 4.82 -8.23
CA PRO A 73 -8.68 3.64 -8.68
C PRO A 73 -8.84 2.43 -7.79
N ILE A 74 -8.92 2.63 -6.46
CA ILE A 74 -9.13 1.53 -5.51
C ILE A 74 -10.50 0.87 -5.78
N LEU A 75 -11.54 1.67 -5.96
CA LEU A 75 -12.87 1.15 -6.25
C LEU A 75 -12.91 0.38 -7.56
N VAL A 76 -12.26 0.90 -8.61
CA VAL A 76 -12.19 0.21 -9.89
C VAL A 76 -11.51 -1.15 -9.71
N LYS A 77 -10.41 -1.18 -8.98
CA LYS A 77 -9.67 -2.43 -8.72
C LYS A 77 -10.54 -3.43 -7.97
N LEU A 78 -11.23 -3.00 -6.95
CA LEU A 78 -12.13 -3.85 -6.17
C LEU A 78 -13.26 -4.42 -7.03
N LEU A 79 -13.85 -3.59 -7.89
CA LEU A 79 -14.92 -4.02 -8.79
C LEU A 79 -14.41 -5.03 -9.81
N GLU A 80 -13.23 -4.82 -10.35
CA GLU A 80 -12.61 -5.76 -11.27
C GLU A 80 -12.38 -7.11 -10.59
N ASP A 81 -11.84 -7.10 -9.37
CA ASP A 81 -11.57 -8.33 -8.61
C ASP A 81 -12.87 -9.06 -8.24
N TYR A 82 -13.93 -8.31 -7.96
CA TYR A 82 -15.21 -8.89 -7.56
C TYR A 82 -16.02 -9.43 -8.73
N PHE A 83 -16.10 -8.68 -9.83
CA PHE A 83 -16.96 -9.01 -10.97
C PHE A 83 -16.22 -9.53 -12.19
N GLY A 84 -14.97 -9.13 -12.36
CA GLY A 84 -14.21 -9.41 -13.56
C GLY A 84 -13.57 -10.78 -13.62
N GLY A 85 -13.54 -11.41 -12.51
CA GLY A 85 -12.93 -12.73 -12.43
C GLY A 85 -11.48 -12.77 -12.83
#